data_159fddb07671880fd06c19916431595b
#
_entry.id   159fddb07671880fd06c19916431595b
#
_cell.length_a   1.000
_cell.length_b   1.000
_cell.length_c   1.000
_cell.angle_alpha   90.00
_cell.angle_beta   90.00
_cell.angle_gamma   90.00
#
_symmetry.space_group_name_H-M   'P 1'
#
loop_
_entity.id
_entity.type
_entity.pdbx_description
1 polymer ?
#
loop_
_entity_poly.entity_id
_entity_poly.type
_entity_poly.pdbx_seq_one_letter_code
_entity_poly.pdbx_strand_id
1 'polypeptide(L)'
;MPDFLNVNEVLNSLDIKEEMAAGEFGCGSAVFAISLAKKLPKGRVYALDIQEEKLSALKGKAAHAKLNNIFTILCDLEALKGSTLQEKSLDIILIPNVLFQSENKHAIIEEAKRILKVGGQLLIIDWLKESPFSPREDLVSPDEVKKIANTLDFILKKEFAVGDYHYALLFIKQS
;
A
#
# COMPACT_ATOMS: atom_id res chain seq x y z
N MET A 1 10.52 -19.25 -15.52
CA MET A 1 9.66 -18.06 -15.68
C MET A 1 10.02 -17.08 -14.58
N PRO A 2 10.15 -15.78 -14.86
CA PRO A 2 10.38 -14.82 -13.79
C PRO A 2 9.23 -14.87 -12.79
N ASP A 3 9.57 -14.86 -11.50
CA ASP A 3 8.58 -14.85 -10.42
C ASP A 3 8.11 -13.41 -10.22
N PHE A 4 6.87 -13.14 -10.62
CA PHE A 4 6.25 -11.84 -10.41
C PHE A 4 5.68 -11.76 -8.99
N LEU A 5 5.32 -10.58 -8.58
CA LEU A 5 4.80 -10.22 -7.27
C LEU A 5 3.67 -11.16 -6.81
N ASN A 6 3.97 -12.04 -5.84
CA ASN A 6 3.02 -12.96 -5.24
C ASN A 6 2.29 -12.25 -4.06
N VAL A 7 1.05 -11.84 -4.30
CA VAL A 7 0.25 -11.08 -3.33
C VAL A 7 0.03 -11.84 -2.02
N ASN A 8 -0.18 -13.16 -2.07
CA ASN A 8 -0.39 -13.95 -0.85
C ASN A 8 0.87 -14.01 0.01
N GLU A 9 2.04 -14.17 -0.60
CA GLU A 9 3.31 -14.15 0.12
C GLU A 9 3.55 -12.80 0.79
N VAL A 10 3.28 -11.71 0.07
CA VAL A 10 3.37 -10.36 0.61
C VAL A 10 2.44 -10.17 1.81
N LEU A 11 1.17 -10.53 1.69
CA LEU A 11 0.19 -10.38 2.76
C LEU A 11 0.49 -11.28 3.98
N ASN A 12 1.18 -12.40 3.80
CA ASN A 12 1.60 -13.25 4.91
C ASN A 12 2.73 -12.63 5.75
N SER A 13 3.38 -11.56 5.27
CA SER A 13 4.36 -10.80 6.06
C SER A 13 3.72 -9.88 7.11
N LEU A 14 2.42 -9.62 6.99
CA LEU A 14 1.64 -8.76 7.86
C LEU A 14 0.97 -9.55 8.99
N ASP A 15 0.81 -8.92 10.14
CA ASP A 15 -0.07 -9.42 11.20
C ASP A 15 -1.51 -8.92 10.90
N ILE A 16 -2.31 -9.77 10.27
CA ILE A 16 -3.68 -9.45 9.85
C ILE A 16 -4.68 -10.13 10.77
N LYS A 17 -5.57 -9.35 11.38
CA LYS A 17 -6.75 -9.84 12.13
C LYS A 17 -8.02 -9.48 11.37
N GLU A 18 -9.00 -10.35 11.39
CA GLU A 18 -10.21 -10.29 10.56
C GLU A 18 -11.02 -8.98 10.68
N GLU A 19 -10.93 -8.29 11.82
CA GLU A 19 -11.64 -7.06 12.15
C GLU A 19 -10.88 -5.77 11.82
N MET A 20 -9.63 -5.87 11.35
CA MET A 20 -8.79 -4.70 11.07
C MET A 20 -9.32 -3.86 9.92
N ALA A 21 -8.95 -2.59 9.92
CA ALA A 21 -9.14 -1.67 8.80
C ALA A 21 -7.82 -1.48 8.05
N ALA A 22 -7.86 -1.68 6.74
CA ALA A 22 -6.69 -1.54 5.88
C ALA A 22 -6.91 -0.49 4.79
N GLY A 23 -5.82 0.12 4.32
CA GLY A 23 -5.78 1.01 3.16
C GLY A 23 -4.82 0.50 2.08
N GLU A 24 -5.18 0.64 0.83
CA GLU A 24 -4.29 0.47 -0.31
C GLU A 24 -4.16 1.81 -1.05
N PHE A 25 -2.95 2.33 -1.11
CA PHE A 25 -2.60 3.54 -1.85
C PHE A 25 -2.19 3.17 -3.27
N GLY A 26 -3.00 3.61 -4.27
CA GLY A 26 -2.82 3.21 -5.65
C GLY A 26 -3.36 1.79 -5.91
N CYS A 27 -4.67 1.64 -6.07
CA CYS A 27 -5.30 0.31 -6.18
C CYS A 27 -5.00 -0.44 -7.50
N GLY A 28 -4.43 0.23 -8.49
CA GLY A 28 -3.89 -0.35 -9.74
C GLY A 28 -4.68 -1.52 -10.32
N SER A 29 -4.12 -2.73 -10.21
CA SER A 29 -4.74 -3.97 -10.69
C SER A 29 -5.87 -4.51 -9.79
N ALA A 30 -6.11 -3.91 -8.63
CA ALA A 30 -7.09 -4.32 -7.61
C ALA A 30 -6.74 -5.63 -6.85
N VAL A 31 -5.61 -6.25 -7.12
CA VAL A 31 -5.31 -7.58 -6.57
C VAL A 31 -5.08 -7.53 -5.06
N PHE A 32 -4.39 -6.51 -4.56
CA PHE A 32 -4.17 -6.34 -3.12
C PHE A 32 -5.46 -6.03 -2.37
N ALA A 33 -6.28 -5.08 -2.86
CA ALA A 33 -7.57 -4.73 -2.23
C ALA A 33 -8.50 -5.94 -2.13
N ILE A 34 -8.63 -6.72 -3.20
CA ILE A 34 -9.43 -7.94 -3.22
C ILE A 34 -8.91 -8.98 -2.23
N SER A 35 -7.58 -9.19 -2.21
CA SER A 35 -6.95 -10.19 -1.33
C SER A 35 -7.02 -9.78 0.14
N LEU A 36 -6.83 -8.49 0.45
CA LEU A 36 -7.04 -7.94 1.79
C LEU A 36 -8.49 -8.10 2.25
N ALA A 37 -9.46 -7.75 1.40
CA ALA A 37 -10.87 -7.84 1.76
C ALA A 37 -11.31 -9.27 2.12
N LYS A 38 -10.74 -10.28 1.45
CA LYS A 38 -10.96 -11.69 1.79
C LYS A 38 -10.35 -12.08 3.15
N LYS A 39 -9.23 -11.48 3.54
CA LYS A 39 -8.57 -11.70 4.83
C LYS A 39 -9.20 -10.90 5.99
N LEU A 40 -10.01 -9.90 5.67
CA LEU A 40 -10.65 -8.98 6.61
C LEU A 40 -12.20 -9.09 6.57
N PRO A 41 -12.80 -10.29 6.72
CA PRO A 41 -14.23 -10.48 6.54
C PRO A 41 -15.11 -9.69 7.53
N LYS A 42 -14.56 -9.28 8.66
CA LYS A 42 -15.21 -8.43 9.68
C LYS A 42 -14.68 -7.01 9.69
N GLY A 43 -13.67 -6.73 8.86
CA GLY A 43 -12.99 -5.46 8.74
C GLY A 43 -13.39 -4.68 7.50
N ARG A 44 -12.49 -3.76 7.09
CA ARG A 44 -12.73 -2.86 5.95
C ARG A 44 -11.45 -2.66 5.16
N VAL A 45 -11.58 -2.48 3.85
CA VAL A 45 -10.49 -2.07 2.96
C VAL A 45 -10.87 -0.77 2.28
N TYR A 46 -10.00 0.24 2.41
CA TYR A 46 -10.11 1.49 1.66
C TYR A 46 -9.10 1.45 0.52
N ALA A 47 -9.60 1.53 -0.70
CA ALA A 47 -8.78 1.58 -1.91
C ALA A 47 -8.75 3.01 -2.45
N LEU A 48 -7.57 3.61 -2.47
CA LEU A 48 -7.36 5.01 -2.81
C LEU A 48 -6.59 5.10 -4.14
N ASP A 49 -7.09 5.91 -5.06
CA ASP A 49 -6.41 6.14 -6.35
C ASP A 49 -6.79 7.53 -6.89
N ILE A 50 -5.91 8.11 -7.70
CA ILE A 50 -6.15 9.36 -8.42
C ILE A 50 -6.91 9.12 -9.73
N GLN A 51 -6.97 7.87 -10.21
CA GLN A 51 -7.62 7.47 -11.44
C GLN A 51 -8.98 6.83 -11.17
N GLU A 52 -10.05 7.51 -11.57
CA GLU A 52 -11.42 7.03 -11.38
C GLU A 52 -11.67 5.68 -12.06
N GLU A 53 -11.05 5.45 -13.22
CA GLU A 53 -11.17 4.21 -14.00
C GLU A 53 -10.65 2.99 -13.21
N LYS A 54 -9.56 3.16 -12.44
CA LYS A 54 -9.02 2.09 -11.59
C LYS A 54 -9.99 1.72 -10.47
N LEU A 55 -10.56 2.74 -9.84
CA LEU A 55 -11.56 2.55 -8.78
C LEU A 55 -12.84 1.91 -9.32
N SER A 56 -13.30 2.30 -10.51
CA SER A 56 -14.45 1.71 -11.17
C SER A 56 -14.20 0.23 -11.51
N ALA A 57 -13.02 -0.10 -12.05
CA ALA A 57 -12.63 -1.48 -12.33
C ALA A 57 -12.57 -2.33 -11.06
N LEU A 58 -12.04 -1.77 -9.96
CA LEU A 58 -12.03 -2.45 -8.65
C LEU A 58 -13.44 -2.74 -8.15
N LYS A 59 -14.37 -1.77 -8.24
CA LYS A 59 -15.78 -1.99 -7.84
C LYS A 59 -16.42 -3.16 -8.61
N GLY A 60 -16.17 -3.24 -9.91
CA GLY A 60 -16.65 -4.36 -10.73
C GLY A 60 -16.09 -5.71 -10.29
N LYS A 61 -14.78 -5.78 -10.03
CA LYS A 61 -14.12 -6.99 -9.53
C LYS A 61 -14.60 -7.38 -8.13
N ALA A 62 -14.79 -6.41 -7.23
CA ALA A 62 -15.30 -6.64 -5.88
C ALA A 62 -16.73 -7.22 -5.92
N ALA A 63 -17.60 -6.65 -6.75
CA ALA A 63 -18.97 -7.16 -6.95
C ALA A 63 -18.97 -8.59 -7.50
N HIS A 64 -18.13 -8.90 -8.50
CA HIS A 64 -17.98 -10.26 -9.03
C HIS A 64 -17.49 -11.24 -7.97
N ALA A 65 -16.58 -10.81 -7.09
CA ALA A 65 -16.07 -11.60 -5.97
C ALA A 65 -17.02 -11.64 -4.75
N LYS A 66 -18.18 -10.98 -4.83
CA LYS A 66 -19.18 -10.85 -3.73
C LYS A 66 -18.58 -10.25 -2.45
N LEU A 67 -17.66 -9.30 -2.61
CA LEU A 67 -17.05 -8.55 -1.51
C LEU A 67 -17.81 -7.24 -1.29
N ASN A 68 -18.20 -6.96 -0.05
CA ASN A 68 -18.95 -5.76 0.34
C ASN A 68 -18.20 -4.87 1.35
N ASN A 69 -16.96 -5.20 1.63
CA ASN A 69 -16.11 -4.53 2.61
C ASN A 69 -14.96 -3.71 1.98
N ILE A 70 -15.06 -3.40 0.67
CA ILE A 70 -14.12 -2.51 -0.04
C ILE A 70 -14.79 -1.17 -0.31
N PHE A 71 -14.13 -0.09 0.10
CA PHE A 71 -14.56 1.30 -0.08
C PHE A 71 -13.53 2.04 -0.94
N THR A 72 -13.98 2.64 -2.03
CA THR A 72 -13.09 3.36 -2.95
C THR A 72 -13.10 4.86 -2.66
N ILE A 73 -11.92 5.48 -2.73
CA ILE A 73 -11.75 6.92 -2.53
C ILE A 73 -10.94 7.49 -3.70
N LEU A 74 -11.55 8.39 -4.47
CA LEU A 74 -10.87 9.16 -5.50
C LEU A 74 -10.13 10.31 -4.82
N CYS A 75 -8.80 10.30 -4.87
CA CYS A 75 -8.00 11.32 -4.19
C CYS A 75 -6.59 11.42 -4.74
N ASP A 76 -5.97 12.58 -4.50
CA ASP A 76 -4.54 12.79 -4.68
C ASP A 76 -3.84 12.59 -3.32
N LEU A 77 -3.01 11.55 -3.23
CA LEU A 77 -2.27 11.20 -2.02
C LEU A 77 -1.08 12.12 -1.74
N GLU A 78 -0.66 12.92 -2.72
CA GLU A 78 0.37 13.95 -2.55
C GLU A 78 -0.18 15.25 -1.97
N ALA A 79 -1.51 15.42 -1.99
CA ALA A 79 -2.18 16.57 -1.40
C ALA A 79 -2.28 16.44 0.12
N LEU A 80 -2.25 17.58 0.82
CA LEU A 80 -2.41 17.62 2.26
C LEU A 80 -3.76 17.00 2.69
N LYS A 81 -3.71 15.96 3.52
CA LYS A 81 -4.88 15.17 3.96
C LYS A 81 -5.70 14.63 2.77
N GLY A 82 -4.99 14.29 1.69
CA GLY A 82 -5.60 13.91 0.42
C GLY A 82 -6.52 12.69 0.51
N SER A 83 -6.24 11.72 1.37
CA SER A 83 -7.10 10.53 1.57
C SER A 83 -8.48 10.85 2.14
N THR A 84 -8.66 12.01 2.76
CA THR A 84 -9.87 12.40 3.52
C THR A 84 -10.24 11.49 4.69
N LEU A 85 -9.46 10.44 4.94
CA LEU A 85 -9.66 9.53 6.06
C LEU A 85 -9.29 10.17 7.39
N GLN A 86 -9.94 9.71 8.45
CA GLN A 86 -9.69 10.18 9.81
C GLN A 86 -8.29 9.76 10.27
N GLU A 87 -7.65 10.60 11.06
CA GLU A 87 -6.37 10.28 11.71
C GLU A 87 -6.49 9.03 12.58
N LYS A 88 -5.42 8.21 12.60
CA LYS A 88 -5.32 7.00 13.42
C LYS A 88 -6.52 6.05 13.26
N SER A 89 -7.03 5.91 12.03
CA SER A 89 -8.20 5.07 11.73
C SER A 89 -7.87 3.69 11.16
N LEU A 90 -6.67 3.52 10.56
CA LEU A 90 -6.28 2.27 9.91
C LEU A 90 -5.23 1.50 10.70
N ASP A 91 -5.30 0.16 10.62
CA ASP A 91 -4.35 -0.77 11.23
C ASP A 91 -3.21 -1.12 10.27
N ILE A 92 -3.51 -1.15 8.96
CA ILE A 92 -2.59 -1.56 7.90
C ILE A 92 -2.71 -0.59 6.72
N ILE A 93 -1.57 -0.20 6.14
CA ILE A 93 -1.52 0.49 4.83
C ILE A 93 -0.53 -0.24 3.93
N LEU A 94 -0.94 -0.46 2.69
CA LEU A 94 -0.10 -0.93 1.59
C LEU A 94 0.11 0.19 0.59
N ILE A 95 1.37 0.33 0.13
CA ILE A 95 1.75 1.24 -0.96
C ILE A 95 2.48 0.41 -2.03
N PRO A 96 1.75 -0.27 -2.93
CA PRO A 96 2.35 -1.13 -3.95
C PRO A 96 2.58 -0.36 -5.26
N ASN A 97 3.85 -0.22 -5.67
CA ASN A 97 4.24 0.39 -6.96
C ASN A 97 3.67 1.81 -7.19
N VAL A 98 3.73 2.66 -6.16
CA VAL A 98 3.26 4.05 -6.22
C VAL A 98 4.43 5.03 -6.16
N LEU A 99 5.39 4.81 -5.27
CA LEU A 99 6.42 5.81 -4.98
C LEU A 99 7.33 6.09 -6.17
N PHE A 100 7.62 5.08 -7.02
CA PHE A 100 8.46 5.27 -8.20
C PHE A 100 7.90 6.31 -9.19
N GLN A 101 6.58 6.49 -9.24
CA GLN A 101 5.91 7.43 -10.15
C GLN A 101 5.47 8.73 -9.48
N SER A 102 5.70 8.87 -8.17
CA SER A 102 5.25 10.03 -7.39
C SER A 102 6.31 11.14 -7.39
N GLU A 103 5.86 12.39 -7.47
CA GLU A 103 6.73 13.56 -7.36
C GLU A 103 7.11 13.82 -5.90
N ASN A 104 6.15 13.70 -4.98
CA ASN A 104 6.33 13.94 -3.55
C ASN A 104 6.11 12.68 -2.71
N LYS A 105 7.11 11.80 -2.72
CA LYS A 105 7.09 10.54 -1.94
C LYS A 105 6.92 10.76 -0.43
N HIS A 106 7.49 11.87 0.08
CA HIS A 106 7.37 12.23 1.50
C HIS A 106 5.90 12.49 1.87
N ALA A 107 5.15 13.25 1.06
CA ALA A 107 3.75 13.55 1.33
C ALA A 107 2.88 12.28 1.40
N ILE A 108 3.13 11.30 0.51
CA ILE A 108 2.40 10.02 0.51
C ILE A 108 2.66 9.23 1.80
N ILE A 109 3.94 9.12 2.23
CA ILE A 109 4.29 8.40 3.46
C ILE A 109 3.80 9.16 4.71
N GLU A 110 3.81 10.50 4.68
CA GLU A 110 3.25 11.34 5.74
C GLU A 110 1.73 11.17 5.86
N GLU A 111 1.00 11.09 4.75
CA GLU A 111 -0.43 10.79 4.78
C GLU A 111 -0.70 9.39 5.34
N ALA A 112 0.11 8.40 4.96
CA ALA A 112 0.05 7.07 5.56
C ALA A 112 0.29 7.14 7.09
N LYS A 113 1.30 7.90 7.54
CA LYS A 113 1.52 8.14 8.98
C LYS A 113 0.30 8.72 9.66
N ARG A 114 -0.30 9.75 9.07
CA ARG A 114 -1.44 10.45 9.66
C ARG A 114 -2.62 9.50 9.94
N ILE A 115 -2.97 8.67 8.97
CA ILE A 115 -4.15 7.79 9.07
C ILE A 115 -3.90 6.45 9.75
N LEU A 116 -2.65 5.99 9.85
CA LEU A 116 -2.29 4.79 10.62
C LEU A 116 -2.43 5.03 12.13
N LYS A 117 -2.94 4.02 12.83
CA LYS A 117 -2.86 3.92 14.30
C LYS A 117 -1.42 3.78 14.76
N VAL A 118 -1.12 4.15 16.00
CA VAL A 118 0.14 3.78 16.66
C VAL A 118 0.25 2.25 16.72
N GLY A 119 1.40 1.70 16.39
CA GLY A 119 1.58 0.26 16.23
C GLY A 119 1.05 -0.30 14.89
N GLY A 120 0.43 0.54 14.06
CA GLY A 120 -0.05 0.15 12.74
C GLY A 120 1.08 -0.17 11.76
N GLN A 121 0.78 -1.01 10.78
CA GLN A 121 1.73 -1.57 9.83
C GLN A 121 1.68 -0.81 8.50
N LEU A 122 2.84 -0.34 8.02
CA LEU A 122 3.01 0.24 6.69
C LEU A 122 3.88 -0.69 5.86
N LEU A 123 3.32 -1.24 4.79
CA LEU A 123 4.06 -2.07 3.83
C LEU A 123 4.21 -1.31 2.51
N ILE A 124 5.45 -1.02 2.15
CA ILE A 124 5.82 -0.38 0.89
C ILE A 124 6.46 -1.42 0.00
N ILE A 125 5.98 -1.54 -1.23
CA ILE A 125 6.51 -2.42 -2.27
C ILE A 125 6.82 -1.56 -3.48
N ASP A 126 8.05 -1.69 -4.01
CA ASP A 126 8.39 -0.97 -5.23
C ASP A 126 9.45 -1.73 -6.04
N TRP A 127 9.77 -1.21 -7.23
CA TRP A 127 10.64 -1.86 -8.19
C TRP A 127 12.10 -1.89 -7.77
N LEU A 128 12.75 -3.04 -7.97
CA LEU A 128 14.20 -3.13 -7.93
C LEU A 128 14.81 -2.45 -9.16
N LYS A 129 15.91 -1.72 -8.97
CA LYS A 129 16.57 -0.94 -10.03
C LYS A 129 17.08 -1.83 -11.18
N GLU A 130 17.43 -3.06 -10.89
CA GLU A 130 17.94 -4.04 -11.84
C GLU A 130 16.84 -4.73 -12.66
N SER A 131 15.57 -4.39 -12.41
CA SER A 131 14.45 -5.01 -13.13
C SER A 131 14.41 -4.57 -14.58
N PRO A 132 14.48 -5.51 -15.56
CA PRO A 132 14.33 -5.19 -16.98
C PRO A 132 12.87 -4.83 -17.34
N PHE A 133 11.93 -5.00 -16.43
CA PHE A 133 10.50 -4.73 -16.60
C PHE A 133 10.06 -3.46 -15.86
N SER A 134 10.98 -2.74 -15.24
CA SER A 134 10.64 -1.50 -14.57
C SER A 134 10.12 -0.48 -15.58
N PRO A 135 9.06 0.26 -15.24
CA PRO A 135 8.43 1.20 -16.17
C PRO A 135 9.23 2.51 -16.35
N ARG A 136 10.24 2.76 -15.53
CA ARG A 136 11.05 3.99 -15.51
C ARG A 136 12.52 3.68 -15.17
N GLU A 137 13.41 4.61 -15.51
CA GLU A 137 14.83 4.53 -15.17
C GLU A 137 15.14 5.11 -13.77
N ASP A 138 14.37 6.11 -13.33
CA ASP A 138 14.50 6.81 -12.07
C ASP A 138 13.63 6.19 -10.96
N LEU A 139 13.96 4.99 -10.55
CA LEU A 139 13.26 4.27 -9.50
C LEU A 139 13.65 4.75 -8.11
N VAL A 140 12.72 4.65 -7.16
CA VAL A 140 12.99 4.92 -5.75
C VAL A 140 13.72 3.74 -5.12
N SER A 141 14.87 4.01 -4.49
CA SER A 141 15.64 2.95 -3.82
C SER A 141 15.06 2.61 -2.43
N PRO A 142 15.27 1.37 -1.93
CA PRO A 142 14.92 1.02 -0.55
C PRO A 142 15.50 1.98 0.48
N ASP A 143 16.75 2.44 0.28
CA ASP A 143 17.41 3.35 1.21
C ASP A 143 16.80 4.75 1.23
N GLU A 144 16.33 5.24 0.10
CA GLU A 144 15.57 6.49 0.02
C GLU A 144 14.26 6.39 0.80
N VAL A 145 13.50 5.31 0.60
CA VAL A 145 12.25 5.07 1.33
C VAL A 145 12.50 4.94 2.83
N LYS A 146 13.54 4.20 3.24
CA LYS A 146 13.92 4.06 4.66
C LYS A 146 14.27 5.40 5.30
N LYS A 147 15.00 6.29 4.59
CA LYS A 147 15.31 7.64 5.08
C LYS A 147 14.03 8.46 5.31
N ILE A 148 13.13 8.49 4.35
CA ILE A 148 11.85 9.21 4.48
C ILE A 148 11.05 8.65 5.67
N ALA A 149 10.86 7.34 5.73
CA ALA A 149 10.08 6.68 6.78
C ALA A 149 10.67 6.96 8.18
N ASN A 150 12.00 6.96 8.31
CA ASN A 150 12.67 7.25 9.58
C ASN A 150 12.42 8.70 10.05
N THR A 151 12.37 9.69 9.15
CA THR A 151 12.03 11.09 9.53
C THR A 151 10.58 11.22 10.00
N LEU A 152 9.75 10.25 9.69
CA LEU A 152 8.33 10.18 10.03
C LEU A 152 8.03 9.19 11.18
N ASP A 153 9.01 8.87 12.03
CA ASP A 153 8.88 7.98 13.20
C ASP A 153 8.36 6.57 12.87
N PHE A 154 8.68 6.06 11.70
CA PHE A 154 8.49 4.66 11.37
C PHE A 154 9.74 3.85 11.70
N ILE A 155 9.56 2.67 12.28
CA ILE A 155 10.65 1.72 12.51
C ILE A 155 10.54 0.57 11.50
N LEU A 156 11.63 0.31 10.78
CA LEU A 156 11.73 -0.83 9.87
C LEU A 156 11.69 -2.13 10.68
N LYS A 157 10.70 -2.97 10.42
CA LYS A 157 10.54 -4.30 11.02
C LYS A 157 11.15 -5.39 10.14
N LYS A 158 10.98 -5.29 8.83
CA LYS A 158 11.42 -6.29 7.86
C LYS A 158 11.68 -5.67 6.48
N GLU A 159 12.73 -6.14 5.83
CA GLU A 159 13.03 -5.89 4.42
C GLU A 159 13.17 -7.24 3.71
N PHE A 160 12.56 -7.41 2.55
CA PHE A 160 12.61 -8.66 1.80
C PHE A 160 12.35 -8.43 0.30
N ALA A 161 12.84 -9.36 -0.52
CA ALA A 161 12.53 -9.38 -1.95
C ALA A 161 11.13 -9.95 -2.18
N VAL A 162 10.45 -9.44 -3.20
CA VAL A 162 9.14 -9.93 -3.65
C VAL A 162 9.24 -10.31 -5.12
N GLY A 163 9.24 -11.61 -5.39
CA GLY A 163 9.62 -12.12 -6.68
C GLY A 163 11.03 -11.66 -7.07
N ASP A 164 11.28 -11.62 -8.38
CA ASP A 164 12.61 -11.25 -8.92
C ASP A 164 12.81 -9.73 -9.10
N TYR A 165 11.75 -8.93 -9.00
CA TYR A 165 11.77 -7.54 -9.51
C TYR A 165 11.34 -6.47 -8.52
N HIS A 166 10.93 -6.85 -7.31
CA HIS A 166 10.46 -5.90 -6.31
C HIS A 166 11.15 -6.08 -4.96
N TYR A 167 11.25 -4.99 -4.21
CA TYR A 167 11.54 -5.03 -2.79
C TYR A 167 10.29 -4.72 -1.98
N ALA A 168 10.27 -5.16 -0.74
CA ALA A 168 9.25 -4.81 0.23
C ALA A 168 9.88 -4.35 1.54
N LEU A 169 9.33 -3.27 2.11
CA LEU A 169 9.72 -2.69 3.38
C LEU A 169 8.50 -2.64 4.31
N LEU A 170 8.55 -3.40 5.39
CA LEU A 170 7.52 -3.40 6.43
C LEU A 170 7.96 -2.52 7.59
N PHE A 171 7.21 -1.47 7.86
CA PHE A 171 7.42 -0.54 8.95
C PHE A 171 6.29 -0.63 9.98
N ILE A 172 6.63 -0.22 11.22
CA ILE A 172 5.66 -0.02 12.31
C ILE A 172 5.69 1.44 12.73
N LYS A 173 4.51 2.06 12.81
CA LYS A 173 4.36 3.43 13.30
C LYS A 173 4.57 3.50 14.81
N GLN A 174 5.45 4.41 15.27
CA GLN A 174 5.79 4.53 16.70
C GLN A 174 4.92 5.57 17.43
N SER A 175 4.62 6.73 16.80
CA SER A 175 3.90 7.83 17.44
C SER A 175 2.88 8.50 16.52
#